data_9f56544827b3551cf340e23d0d422164
#
_entry.id   9f56544827b3551cf340e23d0d422164
#
_cell.length_a   1.000
_cell.length_b   1.000
_cell.length_c   1.000
_cell.angle_alpha   90.00
_cell.angle_beta   90.00
_cell.angle_gamma   90.00
#
_symmetry.space_group_name_H-M   'P 1'
#
loop_
_entity.id
_entity.type
_entity.pdbx_description
1 polymer ?
#
loop_
_entity_poly.entity_id
_entity_poly.type
_entity_poly.pdbx_seq_one_letter_code
_entity_poly.pdbx_strand_id
1 'polypeptide(L)' 'MRDLVTEIIRRVGDEVRLVDSTLCTGVGIHNHEQYKNLLGKKEGLQRALDEINLILSETEEAE' A
#
# COMPACT_ATOMS: atom_id res chain seq x y z
N MET A 1 -10.53 -16.15 -8.73
CA MET A 1 -10.46 -15.29 -7.55
C MET A 1 -9.04 -15.01 -7.08
N ARG A 2 -8.20 -16.03 -7.05
CA ARG A 2 -6.81 -15.87 -6.64
C ARG A 2 -6.05 -14.88 -7.53
N ASP A 3 -6.32 -14.94 -8.85
CA ASP A 3 -5.68 -14.03 -9.82
C ASP A 3 -6.10 -12.58 -9.59
N LEU A 4 -7.37 -12.36 -9.25
CA LEU A 4 -7.88 -11.02 -8.95
C LEU A 4 -7.21 -10.46 -7.69
N VAL A 5 -7.13 -11.27 -6.65
CA VAL A 5 -6.49 -10.85 -5.39
C VAL A 5 -5.01 -10.55 -5.59
N THR A 6 -4.31 -11.39 -6.36
CA THR A 6 -2.91 -11.18 -6.70
C THR A 6 -2.72 -9.85 -7.43
N GLU A 7 -3.61 -9.55 -8.37
CA GLU A 7 -3.55 -8.29 -9.12
C GLU A 7 -3.80 -7.08 -8.22
N ILE A 8 -4.75 -7.19 -7.30
CA ILE A 8 -5.02 -6.11 -6.33
C ILE A 8 -3.78 -5.86 -5.46
N ILE A 9 -3.16 -6.91 -4.94
CA ILE A 9 -1.95 -6.79 -4.12
C ILE A 9 -0.83 -6.13 -4.91
N ARG A 10 -0.65 -6.52 -6.17
CA ARG A 10 0.38 -5.94 -7.03
C ARG A 10 0.16 -4.45 -7.22
N ARG A 11 -1.06 -4.05 -7.55
CA ARG A 11 -1.38 -2.63 -7.82
C ARG A 11 -1.28 -1.77 -6.56
N VAL A 12 -1.78 -2.26 -5.44
CA VAL A 12 -1.66 -1.52 -4.18
C VAL A 12 -0.20 -1.43 -3.75
N GLY A 13 0.57 -2.51 -3.94
CA GLY A 13 2.01 -2.51 -3.66
C GLY A 13 2.76 -1.51 -4.51
N ASP A 14 2.40 -1.37 -5.80
CA ASP A 14 2.99 -0.38 -6.68
C ASP A 14 2.72 1.04 -6.19
N GLU A 15 1.50 1.30 -5.71
CA GLU A 15 1.15 2.60 -5.14
C GLU A 15 1.97 2.91 -3.89
N VAL A 16 2.16 1.93 -3.02
CA VAL A 16 2.99 2.09 -1.82
C VAL A 16 4.42 2.46 -2.22
N ARG A 17 4.98 1.76 -3.21
CA ARG A 17 6.34 2.03 -3.68
C ARG A 17 6.45 3.43 -4.27
N LEU A 18 5.42 3.86 -5.00
CA LEU A 18 5.39 5.20 -5.58
C LEU A 18 5.39 6.27 -4.49
N VAL A 19 4.55 6.11 -3.47
CA VAL A 19 4.50 7.05 -2.34
C VAL A 19 5.82 7.05 -1.58
N ASP A 20 6.39 5.88 -1.32
CA ASP A 20 7.70 5.77 -0.65
C ASP A 20 8.78 6.49 -1.43
N SER A 21 8.82 6.30 -2.75
CA SER A 21 9.80 6.96 -3.61
C SER A 21 9.67 8.48 -3.51
N THR A 22 8.44 8.98 -3.55
CA THR A 22 8.17 10.42 -3.43
C THR A 22 8.64 10.95 -2.07
N LEU A 23 8.34 10.22 -0.99
CA LEU A 23 8.75 10.61 0.36
C LEU A 23 10.27 10.64 0.50
N CYS A 24 10.95 9.63 -0.07
CA CYS A 24 12.41 9.52 0.03
C CYS A 24 13.14 10.59 -0.78
N THR A 25 12.64 10.90 -1.98
CA THR A 25 13.31 11.88 -2.85
C THR A 25 12.91 13.31 -2.54
N GLY A 26 11.75 13.51 -1.93
CA GLY A 26 11.21 14.84 -1.67
C GLY A 26 10.71 15.56 -2.91
N VAL A 27 10.80 14.95 -4.07
CA VAL A 27 10.34 15.55 -5.32
C VAL A 27 8.83 15.69 -5.30
N GLY A 28 8.33 16.89 -5.54
CA GLY A 28 6.90 17.16 -5.53
C GLY A 28 6.34 17.50 -4.15
N ILE A 29 7.15 17.42 -3.10
CA ILE A 29 6.73 17.82 -1.75
C ILE A 29 7.17 19.27 -1.52
N HIS A 30 6.18 20.17 -1.40
CA HIS A 30 6.45 21.60 -1.29
C HIS A 30 6.24 22.14 0.12
N ASN A 31 5.53 21.40 0.98
CA ASN A 31 5.29 21.84 2.35
C ASN A 31 5.02 20.65 3.27
N HIS A 32 4.97 20.94 4.56
CA HIS A 32 4.78 19.94 5.60
C HIS A 32 3.41 19.25 5.51
N GLU A 33 2.40 19.97 5.09
CA GLU A 33 1.05 19.43 4.96
C GLU A 33 0.98 18.37 3.86
N GLN A 34 1.64 18.62 2.73
CA GLN A 34 1.72 17.63 1.66
C GLN A 34 2.48 16.39 2.11
N TYR A 35 3.53 16.58 2.88
CA TYR A 35 4.29 15.48 3.47
C TYR A 35 3.39 14.60 4.36
N LYS A 36 2.63 15.24 5.24
CA LYS A 36 1.69 14.52 6.13
C LYS A 36 0.63 13.75 5.33
N ASN A 37 0.11 14.36 4.27
CA ASN A 37 -0.90 13.72 3.43
C ASN A 37 -0.34 12.48 2.75
N LEU A 38 0.88 12.56 2.22
CA LEU A 38 1.54 11.42 1.59
C LEU A 38 1.82 10.30 2.60
N LEU A 39 2.27 10.68 3.80
CA LEU A 39 2.54 9.72 4.86
C LEU A 39 1.26 8.99 5.27
N GLY A 40 0.16 9.71 5.41
CA GLY A 40 -1.14 9.13 5.71
C GLY A 40 -1.62 8.18 4.61
N LYS A 41 -1.41 8.56 3.35
CA LYS A 41 -1.74 7.71 2.21
C LYS A 41 -0.94 6.41 2.25
N LYS A 42 0.36 6.50 2.51
CA LYS A 42 1.24 5.35 2.62
C LYS A 42 0.75 4.40 3.73
N GLU A 43 0.46 4.95 4.90
CA GLU A 43 -0.02 4.16 6.03
C GLU A 43 -1.34 3.46 5.73
N GLY A 44 -2.26 4.17 5.08
CA GLY A 44 -3.54 3.61 4.67
C GLY A 44 -3.39 2.47 3.68
N LEU A 45 -2.55 2.65 2.67
CA LEU A 45 -2.29 1.61 1.67
C LEU A 45 -1.60 0.41 2.28
N GLN A 46 -0.63 0.63 3.17
CA GLN A 46 0.08 -0.45 3.85
C GLN A 46 -0.88 -1.24 4.73
N ARG A 47 -1.78 -0.56 5.43
CA ARG A 47 -2.78 -1.21 6.25
C ARG A 47 -3.72 -2.08 5.41
N ALA A 48 -4.12 -1.58 4.25
CA ALA A 48 -4.96 -2.35 3.32
C ALA A 48 -4.25 -3.62 2.86
N LEU A 49 -2.97 -3.52 2.53
CA LEU A 49 -2.18 -4.70 2.15
C LEU A 49 -2.08 -5.70 3.29
N ASP A 50 -1.87 -5.24 4.50
CA ASP A 50 -1.78 -6.11 5.67
C ASP A 50 -3.08 -6.87 5.88
N GLU A 51 -4.22 -6.21 5.73
CA GLU A 51 -5.53 -6.85 5.85
C GLU A 51 -5.77 -7.88 4.76
N ILE A 52 -5.39 -7.56 3.53
CA ILE A 52 -5.52 -8.51 2.40
C ILE A 52 -4.67 -9.75 2.66
N ASN A 53 -3.43 -9.56 3.09
CA ASN A 53 -2.53 -10.67 3.39
C ASN A 53 -3.05 -11.53 4.54
N LEU A 54 -3.65 -10.91 5.54
CA LEU A 54 -4.26 -11.63 6.66
C LEU A 54 -5.42 -12.49 6.18
N ILE A 55 -6.28 -11.95 5.34
CA ILE A 55 -7.43 -12.69 4.79
C ILE A 55 -6.95 -13.88 3.96
N LEU A 56 -5.91 -13.67 3.14
CA LEU A 56 -5.34 -14.75 2.34
C LEU A 56 -4.77 -15.87 3.21
N SER A 57 -4.07 -15.49 4.27
CA SER A 57 -3.49 -16.44 5.20
C SER A 57 -4.58 -17.28 5.87
N GLU A 58 -5.64 -16.65 6.32
CA GLU A 58 -6.77 -17.33 6.95
C GLU A 58 -7.44 -18.30 5.96
N THR A 59 -7.61 -17.86 4.72
CA THR A 59 -8.25 -18.67 3.68
C THR A 59 -7.40 -19.90 3.35
N GLU A 60 -6.09 -19.74 3.25
CA GLU A 60 -5.18 -20.85 2.99
C GLU A 60 -5.15 -21.85 4.14
N GLU A 61 -5.19 -21.38 5.35
CA GLU A 61 -5.23 -22.23 6.53
C GLU A 61 -6.53 -23.05 6.63
N ALA A 62 -7.62 -22.47 6.12
CA ALA A 62 -8.93 -23.11 6.15
C ALA A 62 -9.04 -24.26 5.15
N GLU A 63 -8.19 -24.31 4.15
CA GLU A 63 -8.15 -25.39 3.17
C GLU A 63 -7.35 -26.59 3.68
#